data_bfcb865630e0720cd2937abdbc30f48e
#
_entry.id   bfcb865630e0720cd2937abdbc30f48e
#
_cell.length_a   1.000
_cell.length_b   1.000
_cell.length_c   1.000
_cell.angle_alpha   90.00
_cell.angle_beta   90.00
_cell.angle_gamma   90.00
#
_symmetry.space_group_name_H-M   'P 1'
#
loop_
_entity.id
_entity.type
_entity.pdbx_description
1 polymer ?
#
loop_
_entity_poly.entity_id
_entity_poly.type
_entity_poly.pdbx_seq_one_letter_code
_entity_poly.pdbx_strand_id
1 'polypeptide(L)'
;MRKNFLIGFVMLIVSIPTFAGDYLTNTNQNAAFLRMIARGASIDIDGVYSNPAGLAFLPQNGLQVALTIQSAYQTRDIAATSPLWTMDGQTSVRNYEGKASAPVIPSVHAVYKNGDWAFSGSFAIVGGGGKASFNTGLPMFDAAAIGLVNSTSDMLKPNMYNINSAMEGRQYIYGLQLGASYKINEHFSVFAGARMNYFTGGYKGFLNIA
;
A
#
# COMPACT_ATOMS: atom_id res chain seq x y z
N MET A 1 10.30 -30.75 -33.14
CA MET A 1 8.99 -30.10 -32.91
C MET A 1 8.64 -29.85 -31.45
N ARG A 2 8.77 -30.81 -30.52
CA ARG A 2 8.44 -30.60 -29.08
C ARG A 2 9.20 -29.48 -28.36
N LYS A 3 10.53 -29.32 -28.64
CA LYS A 3 11.34 -28.24 -27.99
C LYS A 3 10.90 -26.85 -28.41
N ASN A 4 10.57 -26.63 -29.66
CA ASN A 4 10.14 -25.33 -30.18
C ASN A 4 8.73 -24.96 -29.70
N PHE A 5 7.87 -25.96 -29.47
CA PHE A 5 6.54 -25.74 -28.88
C PHE A 5 6.65 -25.33 -27.42
N LEU A 6 7.57 -25.93 -26.64
CA LEU A 6 7.82 -25.58 -25.25
C LEU A 6 8.36 -24.16 -25.11
N ILE A 7 9.32 -23.77 -25.98
CA ILE A 7 9.87 -22.41 -26.00
C ILE A 7 8.80 -21.39 -26.39
N GLY A 8 7.97 -21.69 -27.38
CA GLY A 8 6.86 -20.84 -27.79
C GLY A 8 5.80 -20.68 -26.68
N PHE A 9 5.49 -21.75 -25.93
CA PHE A 9 4.57 -21.72 -24.81
C PHE A 9 5.12 -20.92 -23.62
N VAL A 10 6.40 -21.08 -23.31
CA VAL A 10 7.09 -20.27 -22.27
C VAL A 10 7.14 -18.79 -22.65
N MET A 11 7.42 -18.47 -23.93
CA MET A 11 7.39 -17.08 -24.40
C MET A 11 5.98 -16.47 -24.38
N LEU A 12 4.95 -17.26 -24.61
CA LEU A 12 3.56 -16.80 -24.53
C LEU A 12 3.15 -16.46 -23.09
N ILE A 13 3.65 -17.20 -22.10
CA ILE A 13 3.43 -16.91 -20.68
C ILE A 13 4.17 -15.64 -20.24
N VAL A 14 5.37 -15.39 -20.80
CA VAL A 14 6.18 -14.20 -20.48
C VAL A 14 5.64 -12.92 -21.14
N SER A 15 4.86 -13.04 -22.21
CA SER A 15 4.30 -11.90 -22.94
C SER A 15 2.93 -11.44 -22.47
N ILE A 16 2.41 -11.93 -21.33
CA ILE A 16 1.19 -11.39 -20.74
C ILE A 16 1.47 -9.95 -20.31
N PRO A 17 0.75 -8.95 -20.88
CA PRO A 17 0.93 -7.57 -20.45
C PRO A 17 0.59 -7.43 -18.98
N THR A 18 1.59 -7.12 -18.17
CA THR A 18 1.40 -6.79 -16.77
C THR A 18 1.00 -5.32 -16.69
N PHE A 19 -0.25 -5.05 -16.37
CA PHE A 19 -0.68 -3.71 -16.01
C PHE A 19 -0.19 -3.45 -14.58
N ALA A 20 0.94 -2.77 -14.45
CA ALA A 20 1.40 -2.26 -13.16
C ALA A 20 0.57 -1.01 -12.85
N GLY A 21 -0.43 -1.16 -11.98
CA GLY A 21 -1.18 -0.01 -11.45
C GLY A 21 -0.38 0.71 -10.37
N ASP A 22 -0.72 1.97 -10.12
CA ASP A 22 -0.08 2.85 -9.14
C ASP A 22 -0.30 2.46 -7.66
N TYR A 23 -0.99 1.35 -7.40
CA TYR A 23 -1.32 0.91 -6.05
C TYR A 23 -0.27 -0.05 -5.52
N LEU A 24 0.52 0.44 -4.57
CA LEU A 24 1.53 -0.38 -3.88
C LEU A 24 0.86 -1.39 -2.96
N THR A 25 0.97 -2.66 -3.31
CA THR A 25 0.60 -3.80 -2.47
C THR A 25 1.87 -4.50 -2.01
N ASN A 26 2.44 -4.06 -0.90
CA ASN A 26 3.78 -4.45 -0.48
C ASN A 26 3.83 -5.14 0.88
N THR A 27 2.69 -5.49 1.45
CA THR A 27 2.64 -6.09 2.77
C THR A 27 1.54 -7.14 2.87
N ASN A 28 1.77 -8.17 3.71
CA ASN A 28 0.75 -9.15 4.08
C ASN A 28 0.17 -8.90 5.47
N GLN A 29 0.64 -7.85 6.17
CA GLN A 29 0.25 -7.46 7.52
C GLN A 29 0.42 -8.55 8.60
N ASN A 30 1.16 -9.62 8.31
CA ASN A 30 1.50 -10.61 9.32
C ASN A 30 2.60 -10.07 10.25
N ALA A 31 2.55 -10.44 11.54
CA ALA A 31 3.54 -9.99 12.52
C ALA A 31 4.96 -10.44 12.17
N ALA A 32 5.14 -11.61 11.55
CA ALA A 32 6.45 -12.08 11.09
C ALA A 32 7.01 -11.19 9.97
N PHE A 33 6.16 -10.78 9.03
CA PHE A 33 6.54 -9.84 7.97
C PHE A 33 6.95 -8.47 8.53
N LEU A 34 6.20 -7.95 9.52
CA LEU A 34 6.49 -6.64 10.12
C LEU A 34 7.81 -6.63 10.90
N ARG A 35 8.16 -7.76 11.50
CA ARG A 35 9.45 -7.94 12.22
C ARG A 35 10.63 -8.09 11.27
N MET A 36 10.41 -8.66 10.09
CA MET A 36 11.43 -8.92 9.08
C MET A 36 10.78 -8.94 7.70
N ILE A 37 10.96 -7.88 6.95
CA ILE A 37 10.33 -7.71 5.62
C ILE A 37 10.95 -8.61 4.53
N ALA A 38 12.15 -9.16 4.76
CA ALA A 38 12.83 -10.09 3.85
C ALA A 38 12.24 -11.51 3.98
N ARG A 39 10.98 -11.70 3.55
CA ARG A 39 10.23 -12.96 3.68
C ARG A 39 10.15 -13.78 2.39
N GLY A 40 10.78 -13.34 1.31
CA GLY A 40 10.69 -14.00 0.00
C GLY A 40 11.22 -15.44 -0.06
N ALA A 41 12.10 -15.82 0.86
CA ALA A 41 12.62 -17.20 1.01
C ALA A 41 12.12 -17.89 2.28
N SER A 42 11.21 -17.29 3.02
CA SER A 42 10.71 -17.87 4.27
C SER A 42 9.75 -19.02 4.00
N ILE A 43 9.96 -20.13 4.72
CA ILE A 43 9.05 -21.30 4.76
C ILE A 43 8.25 -21.22 6.05
N ASP A 44 7.18 -20.42 6.02
CA ASP A 44 6.32 -20.14 7.16
C ASP A 44 4.91 -19.83 6.65
N ILE A 45 3.92 -19.73 7.53
CA ILE A 45 2.51 -19.55 7.17
C ILE A 45 2.26 -18.23 6.40
N ASP A 46 3.01 -17.18 6.68
CA ASP A 46 2.91 -15.91 5.92
C ASP A 46 3.50 -16.00 4.50
N GLY A 47 4.19 -17.11 4.19
CA GLY A 47 4.60 -17.48 2.84
C GLY A 47 3.43 -17.56 1.85
N VAL A 48 2.20 -17.70 2.32
CA VAL A 48 1.00 -17.59 1.45
C VAL A 48 1.07 -16.36 0.56
N TYR A 49 1.56 -15.24 1.07
CA TYR A 49 1.69 -13.99 0.31
C TYR A 49 3.02 -13.88 -0.43
N SER A 50 4.14 -14.13 0.25
CA SER A 50 5.49 -13.78 -0.22
C SER A 50 6.23 -14.92 -0.91
N ASN A 51 5.96 -16.18 -0.53
CA ASN A 51 6.60 -17.39 -1.05
C ASN A 51 5.63 -18.58 -1.04
N PRO A 52 4.53 -18.53 -1.81
CA PRO A 52 3.51 -19.56 -1.73
C PRO A 52 3.99 -20.95 -2.17
N ALA A 53 4.95 -21.06 -3.07
CA ALA A 53 5.55 -22.33 -3.44
C ALA A 53 6.30 -22.99 -2.25
N GLY A 54 6.90 -22.16 -1.38
CA GLY A 54 7.60 -22.62 -0.18
C GLY A 54 6.70 -23.32 0.83
N LEU A 55 5.39 -23.12 0.79
CA LEU A 55 4.43 -23.76 1.68
C LEU A 55 4.41 -25.30 1.54
N ALA A 56 4.80 -25.82 0.39
CA ALA A 56 4.95 -27.26 0.18
C ALA A 56 6.07 -27.88 1.03
N PHE A 57 6.99 -27.08 1.55
CA PHE A 57 8.08 -27.50 2.44
C PHE A 57 7.79 -27.25 3.93
N LEU A 58 6.60 -26.77 4.29
CA LEU A 58 6.23 -26.68 5.70
C LEU A 58 6.41 -28.02 6.41
N PRO A 59 6.98 -28.05 7.63
CA PRO A 59 7.33 -29.30 8.29
C PRO A 59 6.12 -30.10 8.76
N GLN A 60 4.99 -29.44 9.01
CA GLN A 60 3.80 -30.07 9.58
C GLN A 60 2.69 -30.25 8.57
N ASN A 61 2.08 -31.42 8.51
CA ASN A 61 0.83 -31.64 7.81
C ASN A 61 -0.37 -31.13 8.63
N GLY A 62 -1.51 -30.94 7.96
CA GLY A 62 -2.75 -30.50 8.57
C GLY A 62 -3.02 -29.01 8.35
N LEU A 63 -4.03 -28.53 9.04
CA LEU A 63 -4.47 -27.14 8.96
C LEU A 63 -3.62 -26.27 9.90
N GLN A 64 -3.06 -25.22 9.34
CA GLN A 64 -2.37 -24.14 10.04
C GLN A 64 -3.08 -22.83 9.75
N VAL A 65 -3.33 -22.02 10.76
CA VAL A 65 -3.99 -20.71 10.64
C VAL A 65 -3.23 -19.68 11.44
N ALA A 66 -3.02 -18.51 10.85
CA ALA A 66 -2.49 -17.34 11.54
C ALA A 66 -3.46 -16.18 11.40
N LEU A 67 -3.78 -15.56 12.52
CA LEU A 67 -4.54 -14.32 12.62
C LEU A 67 -3.65 -13.25 13.23
N THR A 68 -3.55 -12.10 12.57
CA THR A 68 -2.86 -10.93 13.08
C THR A 68 -3.77 -9.72 12.99
N ILE A 69 -3.81 -8.93 14.05
CA ILE A 69 -4.52 -7.65 14.10
C ILE A 69 -3.51 -6.62 14.57
N GLN A 70 -3.45 -5.48 13.89
CA GLN A 70 -2.62 -4.36 14.28
C GLN A 70 -3.37 -3.04 14.18
N SER A 71 -2.83 -2.03 14.84
CA SER A 71 -3.30 -0.65 14.79
C SER A 71 -2.12 0.23 14.42
N ALA A 72 -2.35 1.21 13.56
CA ALA A 72 -1.34 2.18 13.17
C ALA A 72 -1.85 3.60 13.36
N TYR A 73 -1.02 4.42 14.01
CA TYR A 73 -1.27 5.84 14.22
C TYR A 73 -0.01 6.61 13.89
N GLN A 74 -0.14 7.70 13.17
CA GLN A 74 0.98 8.54 12.78
C GLN A 74 0.56 10.00 12.81
N THR A 75 1.43 10.84 13.37
CA THR A 75 1.38 12.31 13.24
C THR A 75 2.51 12.77 12.33
N ARG A 76 2.27 13.87 11.61
CA ARG A 76 3.27 14.52 10.76
C ARG A 76 3.17 16.01 10.94
N ASP A 77 4.26 16.59 11.39
CA ASP A 77 4.45 18.03 11.42
C ASP A 77 5.22 18.44 10.17
N ILE A 78 4.64 19.33 9.38
CA ILE A 78 5.19 19.77 8.10
C ILE A 78 5.53 21.24 8.25
N ALA A 79 6.82 21.56 8.26
CA ALA A 79 7.30 22.93 8.13
C ALA A 79 7.67 23.16 6.66
N ALA A 80 7.00 24.08 6.00
CA ALA A 80 7.20 24.35 4.60
C ALA A 80 7.50 25.82 4.33
N THR A 81 8.35 26.08 3.34
CA THR A 81 8.65 27.39 2.79
C THR A 81 8.36 27.40 1.29
N SER A 82 7.95 28.54 0.78
CA SER A 82 7.76 28.73 -0.65
C SER A 82 8.11 30.16 -1.04
N PRO A 83 8.67 30.40 -2.22
CA PRO A 83 8.84 31.75 -2.76
C PRO A 83 7.54 32.53 -2.82
N LEU A 84 6.39 31.85 -2.97
CA LEU A 84 5.06 32.46 -2.97
C LEU A 84 4.68 33.06 -1.60
N TRP A 85 5.35 32.69 -0.53
CA TRP A 85 5.14 33.21 0.83
C TRP A 85 6.19 34.26 1.22
N THR A 86 6.99 34.71 0.26
CA THR A 86 8.00 35.72 0.47
C THR A 86 7.34 37.11 0.40
N MET A 87 7.52 37.89 1.46
CA MET A 87 7.05 39.27 1.57
C MET A 87 8.20 40.15 2.03
N ASP A 88 8.38 41.29 1.37
CA ASP A 88 9.42 42.24 1.70
C ASP A 88 10.82 41.63 1.81
N GLY A 89 11.10 40.61 0.96
CA GLY A 89 12.37 39.90 0.95
C GLY A 89 12.51 38.83 2.04
N GLN A 90 11.49 38.61 2.90
CA GLN A 90 11.50 37.58 3.92
C GLN A 90 10.52 36.45 3.58
N THR A 91 11.05 35.23 3.56
CA THR A 91 10.25 34.01 3.39
C THR A 91 9.77 33.48 4.74
N SER A 92 8.45 33.36 4.91
CA SER A 92 7.88 32.80 6.12
C SER A 92 7.85 31.26 6.09
N VAL A 93 8.00 30.64 7.26
CA VAL A 93 7.75 29.21 7.47
C VAL A 93 6.28 29.05 7.86
N ARG A 94 5.57 28.16 7.18
CA ARG A 94 4.21 27.74 7.54
C ARG A 94 4.22 26.31 8.05
N ASN A 95 3.50 26.08 9.13
CA ASN A 95 3.43 24.79 9.79
C ASN A 95 2.05 24.15 9.56
N TYR A 96 2.05 22.86 9.24
CA TYR A 96 0.85 22.07 9.02
C TYR A 96 0.95 20.78 9.81
N GLU A 97 -0.18 20.29 10.31
CA GLU A 97 -0.27 19.04 11.05
C GLU A 97 -1.11 18.02 10.29
N GLY A 98 -0.55 16.83 10.08
CA GLY A 98 -1.23 15.68 9.52
C GLY A 98 -1.37 14.56 10.55
N LYS A 99 -2.53 13.93 10.60
CA LYS A 99 -2.81 12.74 11.42
C LYS A 99 -3.28 11.61 10.53
N ALA A 100 -2.62 10.45 10.62
CA ALA A 100 -3.06 9.25 9.94
C ALA A 100 -3.40 8.16 10.96
N SER A 101 -4.48 7.44 10.70
CA SER A 101 -4.94 6.36 11.57
C SER A 101 -5.52 5.19 10.78
N ALA A 102 -5.15 4.00 11.18
CA ALA A 102 -5.72 2.75 10.75
C ALA A 102 -5.92 1.88 12.00
N PRO A 103 -7.06 2.02 12.69
CA PRO A 103 -7.25 1.44 14.03
C PRO A 103 -7.31 -0.09 14.02
N VAL A 104 -7.73 -0.69 12.92
CA VAL A 104 -7.81 -2.16 12.78
C VAL A 104 -7.32 -2.56 11.39
N ILE A 105 -6.23 -3.31 11.37
CA ILE A 105 -5.63 -3.85 10.15
C ILE A 105 -5.53 -5.36 10.32
N PRO A 106 -6.53 -6.14 9.84
CA PRO A 106 -6.54 -7.58 9.98
C PRO A 106 -5.69 -8.27 8.89
N SER A 107 -5.16 -9.43 9.25
CA SER A 107 -4.50 -10.35 8.34
C SER A 107 -4.80 -11.79 8.77
N VAL A 108 -5.28 -12.58 7.85
CA VAL A 108 -5.58 -14.00 8.05
C VAL A 108 -4.85 -14.81 7.00
N HIS A 109 -4.11 -15.82 7.43
CA HIS A 109 -3.46 -16.79 6.56
C HIS A 109 -3.86 -18.19 6.99
N ALA A 110 -4.19 -19.03 6.03
CA ALA A 110 -4.53 -20.42 6.24
C ALA A 110 -3.79 -21.30 5.24
N VAL A 111 -3.24 -22.41 5.72
CA VAL A 111 -2.58 -23.42 4.90
C VAL A 111 -3.06 -24.80 5.36
N TYR A 112 -3.49 -25.61 4.43
CA TYR A 112 -3.74 -27.03 4.66
C TYR A 112 -2.72 -27.85 3.87
N LYS A 113 -1.79 -28.47 4.60
CA LYS A 113 -0.74 -29.30 4.00
C LYS A 113 -1.09 -30.79 4.13
N ASN A 114 -0.92 -31.52 3.04
CA ASN A 114 -1.07 -32.98 3.01
C ASN A 114 -0.02 -33.61 2.09
N GLY A 115 1.01 -34.22 2.67
CA GLY A 115 2.14 -34.77 1.93
C GLY A 115 2.85 -33.70 1.10
N ASP A 116 2.91 -33.86 -0.22
CA ASP A 116 3.55 -32.96 -1.15
C ASP A 116 2.67 -31.78 -1.55
N TRP A 117 1.42 -31.75 -1.20
CA TRP A 117 0.47 -30.69 -1.51
C TRP A 117 0.28 -29.73 -0.33
N ALA A 118 0.18 -28.44 -0.65
CA ALA A 118 -0.25 -27.41 0.28
C ALA A 118 -1.28 -26.49 -0.40
N PHE A 119 -2.49 -26.45 0.16
CA PHE A 119 -3.56 -25.52 -0.25
C PHE A 119 -3.53 -24.33 0.66
N SER A 120 -3.60 -23.14 0.10
CA SER A 120 -3.41 -21.93 0.87
C SER A 120 -4.40 -20.83 0.51
N GLY A 121 -4.73 -20.02 1.51
CA GLY A 121 -5.54 -18.85 1.36
C GLY A 121 -5.11 -17.75 2.31
N SER A 122 -5.26 -16.50 1.89
CA SER A 122 -5.03 -15.35 2.75
C SER A 122 -6.01 -14.22 2.44
N PHE A 123 -6.33 -13.49 3.48
CA PHE A 123 -7.01 -12.18 3.40
C PHE A 123 -6.24 -11.19 4.25
N ALA A 124 -5.90 -10.04 3.69
CA ALA A 124 -5.20 -8.98 4.41
C ALA A 124 -5.49 -7.61 3.80
N ILE A 125 -5.26 -6.55 4.58
CA ILE A 125 -5.11 -5.21 4.04
C ILE A 125 -3.67 -5.09 3.52
N VAL A 126 -3.48 -5.28 2.22
CA VAL A 126 -2.17 -5.39 1.58
C VAL A 126 -1.57 -4.05 1.18
N GLY A 127 -2.33 -2.98 1.29
CA GLY A 127 -1.88 -1.63 0.96
C GLY A 127 -2.85 -0.55 1.40
N GLY A 128 -2.47 0.69 1.16
CA GLY A 128 -3.19 1.87 1.60
C GLY A 128 -2.64 2.47 2.89
N GLY A 129 -3.06 3.69 3.20
CA GLY A 129 -2.57 4.46 4.36
C GLY A 129 -3.60 4.63 5.48
N GLY A 130 -4.71 3.91 5.44
CA GLY A 130 -5.81 4.16 6.36
C GLY A 130 -6.52 5.49 6.07
N LYS A 131 -6.88 6.21 7.12
CA LYS A 131 -7.43 7.56 7.06
C LYS A 131 -6.35 8.57 7.43
N ALA A 132 -6.12 9.56 6.57
CA ALA A 132 -5.26 10.70 6.85
C ALA A 132 -6.07 12.01 6.84
N SER A 133 -5.84 12.91 7.79
CA SER A 133 -6.49 14.20 7.87
C SER A 133 -5.47 15.31 8.12
N PHE A 134 -5.63 16.41 7.40
CA PHE A 134 -4.82 17.62 7.47
C PHE A 134 -5.76 18.80 7.74
N ASN A 135 -6.06 19.00 9.01
CA ASN A 135 -7.05 20.01 9.42
C ASN A 135 -6.49 21.44 9.41
N THR A 136 -5.18 21.57 9.37
CA THR A 136 -4.48 22.86 9.27
C THR A 136 -4.11 23.21 7.83
N GLY A 137 -4.62 22.47 6.86
CA GLY A 137 -4.29 22.61 5.45
C GLY A 137 -3.07 21.83 5.01
N LEU A 138 -2.62 22.15 3.82
CA LEU A 138 -1.44 21.57 3.19
C LEU A 138 -0.69 22.65 2.38
N PRO A 139 0.65 22.58 2.28
CA PRO A 139 1.44 23.55 1.53
C PRO A 139 0.94 23.77 0.10
N MET A 140 0.49 22.71 -0.55
CA MET A 140 -0.03 22.78 -1.92
C MET A 140 -1.32 23.59 -2.06
N PHE A 141 -2.19 23.58 -1.04
CA PHE A 141 -3.43 24.36 -1.04
C PHE A 141 -3.13 25.84 -0.85
N ASP A 142 -2.23 26.18 0.06
CA ASP A 142 -1.78 27.56 0.24
C ASP A 142 -1.10 28.09 -1.01
N ALA A 143 -0.23 27.30 -1.63
CA ALA A 143 0.42 27.68 -2.88
C ALA A 143 -0.59 27.89 -4.02
N ALA A 144 -1.59 27.00 -4.13
CA ALA A 144 -2.66 27.13 -5.12
C ALA A 144 -3.53 28.35 -4.87
N ALA A 145 -3.90 28.63 -3.61
CA ALA A 145 -4.67 29.81 -3.24
C ALA A 145 -3.93 31.11 -3.58
N ILE A 146 -2.67 31.21 -3.20
CA ILE A 146 -1.83 32.39 -3.48
C ILE A 146 -1.62 32.56 -4.98
N GLY A 147 -1.36 31.47 -5.71
CA GLY A 147 -1.24 31.49 -7.15
C GLY A 147 -2.52 31.97 -7.84
N LEU A 148 -3.70 31.55 -7.35
CA LEU A 148 -4.99 31.99 -7.86
C LEU A 148 -5.23 33.47 -7.59
N VAL A 149 -4.97 33.95 -6.38
CA VAL A 149 -5.12 35.36 -6.02
C VAL A 149 -4.18 36.24 -6.88
N ASN A 150 -2.91 35.84 -7.00
CA ASN A 150 -1.94 36.58 -7.80
C ASN A 150 -2.30 36.62 -9.30
N SER A 151 -3.00 35.59 -9.80
CA SER A 151 -3.47 35.60 -11.20
C SER A 151 -4.68 36.50 -11.45
N THR A 152 -5.42 36.84 -10.39
CA THR A 152 -6.63 37.68 -10.48
C THR A 152 -6.39 39.12 -10.06
N SER A 153 -5.41 39.37 -9.21
CA SER A 153 -5.10 40.71 -8.73
C SER A 153 -3.66 40.85 -8.26
N ASP A 154 -2.88 41.65 -8.93
CA ASP A 154 -1.51 42.03 -8.51
C ASP A 154 -1.49 42.93 -7.27
N MET A 155 -2.63 43.44 -6.83
CA MET A 155 -2.74 44.35 -5.68
C MET A 155 -2.90 43.64 -4.36
N LEU A 156 -3.36 42.37 -4.37
CA LEU A 156 -3.61 41.60 -3.15
C LEU A 156 -2.33 40.88 -2.71
N LYS A 157 -1.82 41.26 -1.55
CA LYS A 157 -0.65 40.62 -0.91
C LYS A 157 -1.07 39.45 -0.04
N PRO A 158 -0.21 38.43 0.21
CA PRO A 158 -0.54 37.26 1.04
C PRO A 158 -1.00 37.56 2.47
N ASN A 159 -0.78 38.76 2.99
CA ASN A 159 -1.25 39.23 4.29
C ASN A 159 -2.62 39.93 4.28
N MET A 160 -3.21 40.13 3.10
CA MET A 160 -4.50 40.81 2.95
C MET A 160 -5.69 39.87 2.90
N TYR A 161 -5.46 38.57 2.94
CA TYR A 161 -6.48 37.54 2.91
C TYR A 161 -6.06 36.34 3.77
N ASN A 162 -7.06 35.60 4.25
CA ASN A 162 -6.85 34.38 4.98
C ASN A 162 -7.10 33.16 4.10
N ILE A 163 -6.25 32.16 4.24
CA ILE A 163 -6.43 30.85 3.59
C ILE A 163 -6.83 29.86 4.67
N ASN A 164 -8.00 29.25 4.51
CA ASN A 164 -8.45 28.17 5.34
C ASN A 164 -8.70 26.93 4.48
N SER A 165 -7.99 25.87 4.75
CA SER A 165 -8.09 24.63 3.99
C SER A 165 -7.98 23.41 4.90
N ALA A 166 -8.62 22.33 4.50
CA ALA A 166 -8.46 21.03 5.13
C ALA A 166 -8.59 19.95 4.07
N MET A 167 -7.93 18.83 4.32
CA MET A 167 -8.02 17.63 3.49
C MET A 167 -8.14 16.39 4.34
N GLU A 168 -9.01 15.49 3.93
CA GLU A 168 -9.12 14.14 4.46
C GLU A 168 -9.02 13.15 3.30
N GLY A 169 -8.16 12.16 3.45
CA GLY A 169 -8.04 11.04 2.53
C GLY A 169 -8.20 9.71 3.24
N ARG A 170 -8.82 8.75 2.58
CA ARG A 170 -8.92 7.38 3.06
C ARG A 170 -8.59 6.43 1.92
N GLN A 171 -7.74 5.45 2.19
CA GLN A 171 -7.33 4.47 1.19
C GLN A 171 -7.06 3.12 1.85
N TYR A 172 -7.70 2.07 1.33
CA TYR A 172 -7.44 0.69 1.70
C TYR A 172 -7.37 -0.19 0.46
N ILE A 173 -6.47 -1.16 0.48
CA ILE A 173 -6.37 -2.20 -0.53
C ILE A 173 -6.53 -3.54 0.18
N TYR A 174 -7.63 -4.21 -0.09
CA TYR A 174 -7.92 -5.54 0.42
C TYR A 174 -7.38 -6.58 -0.54
N GLY A 175 -6.57 -7.51 -0.06
CA GLY A 175 -6.02 -8.61 -0.84
C GLY A 175 -6.63 -9.94 -0.41
N LEU A 176 -7.12 -10.70 -1.38
CA LEU A 176 -7.52 -12.10 -1.22
C LEU A 176 -6.65 -12.95 -2.12
N GLN A 177 -6.04 -13.99 -1.58
CA GLN A 177 -5.25 -14.95 -2.36
C GLN A 177 -5.70 -16.38 -2.04
N LEU A 178 -5.82 -17.21 -3.07
CA LEU A 178 -6.07 -18.63 -2.96
C LEU A 178 -5.17 -19.38 -3.94
N GLY A 179 -4.70 -20.56 -3.56
CA GLY A 179 -3.91 -21.37 -4.47
C GLY A 179 -3.45 -22.69 -3.86
N ALA A 180 -2.70 -23.42 -4.66
CA ALA A 180 -2.12 -24.71 -4.30
C ALA A 180 -0.65 -24.76 -4.68
N SER A 181 0.15 -25.33 -3.81
CA SER A 181 1.57 -25.58 -4.00
C SER A 181 1.81 -27.09 -4.05
N TYR A 182 2.75 -27.50 -4.88
CA TYR A 182 3.14 -28.90 -5.03
C TYR A 182 4.66 -29.04 -4.92
N LYS A 183 5.11 -29.91 -4.06
CA LYS A 183 6.51 -30.29 -3.88
C LYS A 183 6.88 -31.32 -4.94
N ILE A 184 7.75 -30.95 -5.88
CA ILE A 184 8.24 -31.85 -6.94
C ILE A 184 9.32 -32.79 -6.39
N ASN A 185 10.23 -32.24 -5.58
CA ASN A 185 11.29 -32.95 -4.91
C ASN A 185 11.81 -32.12 -3.72
N GLU A 186 12.92 -32.51 -3.10
CA GLU A 186 13.47 -31.82 -1.92
C GLU A 186 13.96 -30.39 -2.17
N HIS A 187 14.13 -30.00 -3.45
CA HIS A 187 14.68 -28.71 -3.81
C HIS A 187 13.69 -27.83 -4.61
N PHE A 188 12.68 -28.43 -5.20
CA PHE A 188 11.78 -27.74 -6.12
C PHE A 188 10.31 -27.92 -5.75
N SER A 189 9.61 -26.82 -5.74
CA SER A 189 8.16 -26.76 -5.64
C SER A 189 7.59 -25.73 -6.62
N VAL A 190 6.31 -25.86 -6.93
CA VAL A 190 5.57 -24.94 -7.80
C VAL A 190 4.31 -24.48 -7.09
N PHE A 191 3.83 -23.32 -7.48
CA PHE A 191 2.56 -22.76 -7.00
C PHE A 191 1.70 -22.35 -8.18
N ALA A 192 0.41 -22.63 -8.08
CA ALA A 192 -0.62 -22.10 -8.97
C ALA A 192 -1.76 -21.52 -8.12
N GLY A 193 -2.16 -20.30 -8.44
CA GLY A 193 -3.19 -19.62 -7.67
C GLY A 193 -3.58 -18.29 -8.29
N ALA A 194 -4.50 -17.62 -7.61
CA ALA A 194 -4.97 -16.30 -7.99
C ALA A 194 -4.94 -15.35 -6.79
N ARG A 195 -4.62 -14.09 -7.07
CA ARG A 195 -4.72 -12.98 -6.11
C ARG A 195 -5.63 -11.91 -6.69
N MET A 196 -6.57 -11.47 -5.87
CA MET A 196 -7.45 -10.35 -6.17
C MET A 196 -7.16 -9.22 -5.17
N ASN A 197 -6.95 -8.02 -5.68
CA ASN A 197 -6.82 -6.82 -4.87
C ASN A 197 -8.01 -5.91 -5.15
N TYR A 198 -8.71 -5.53 -4.08
CA TYR A 198 -9.83 -4.60 -4.14
C TYR A 198 -9.44 -3.28 -3.49
N PHE A 199 -9.40 -2.23 -4.30
CA PHE A 199 -9.12 -0.88 -3.84
C PHE A 199 -10.40 -0.16 -3.43
N THR A 200 -10.34 0.55 -2.30
CA THR A 200 -11.34 1.52 -1.90
C THR A 200 -10.66 2.75 -1.33
N GLY A 201 -11.11 3.92 -1.76
CA GLY A 201 -10.53 5.17 -1.30
C GLY A 201 -11.31 6.37 -1.78
N GLY A 202 -11.00 7.50 -1.18
CA GLY A 202 -11.59 8.79 -1.56
C GLY A 202 -10.90 9.90 -0.81
N TYR A 203 -10.97 11.09 -1.40
CA TYR A 203 -10.46 12.32 -0.85
C TYR A 203 -11.59 13.33 -0.76
N LYS A 204 -11.58 14.11 0.30
CA LYS A 204 -12.45 15.26 0.47
C LYS A 204 -11.67 16.39 1.10
N GLY A 205 -11.99 17.61 0.74
CA GLY A 205 -11.33 18.78 1.29
C GLY A 205 -12.03 20.04 0.86
N PHE A 206 -11.60 21.14 1.42
CA PHE A 206 -12.02 22.46 1.02
C PHE A 206 -10.84 23.42 1.02
N LEU A 207 -10.96 24.48 0.24
CA LEU A 207 -10.07 25.61 0.21
C LEU A 207 -10.96 26.87 0.19
N ASN A 208 -10.83 27.70 1.19
CA ASN A 208 -11.53 28.96 1.33
C ASN A 208 -10.52 30.10 1.42
N ILE A 209 -10.77 31.16 0.68
CA ILE A 209 -9.97 32.40 0.66
C ILE A 209 -10.92 33.52 1.06
N ALA A 210 -10.63 34.21 2.16
CA ALA A 210 -11.48 35.27 2.74
C ALA A 210 -10.67 36.52 3.07
#